data_7e0a719e33669ad7d78db037e5ce0427
#
_entry.id   7e0a719e33669ad7d78db037e5ce0427
#
_cell.length_a   1.000
_cell.length_b   1.000
_cell.length_c   1.000
_cell.angle_alpha   90.00
_cell.angle_beta   90.00
_cell.angle_gamma   90.00
#
_symmetry.space_group_name_H-M   'P 1'
#
loop_
_entity.id
_entity.type
_entity.pdbx_description
1 polymer ?
#
loop_
_entity_poly.entity_id
_entity_poly.type
_entity_poly.pdbx_seq_one_letter_code
_entity_poly.pdbx_strand_id
1 'polypeptide(L)'
;MSLSVRENAAVNALNKLTSGIFVSRKKETNTVLASLQSIDVKAPSMDADVSALSGGNQQKIVMSRSLLSEPILIIADEPTQGVDVGARAEIYKILRKVAESGIPVIVNSSDTKELEGLCDRVYVMSRGHIVSTLEGDDITETKMVAAAVSSTKLKTTEENAITEKE
;
A
#
# COMPACT_ATOMS: atom_id res chain seq x y z
N MET A 1 -0.33 25.20 -0.24
CA MET A 1 -1.09 25.05 1.02
C MET A 1 -1.23 23.57 1.26
N SER A 2 -0.86 23.10 2.44
CA SER A 2 -1.06 21.71 2.86
C SER A 2 -2.51 21.56 3.31
N LEU A 3 -3.14 20.43 2.99
CA LEU A 3 -4.52 20.12 3.39
C LEU A 3 -4.53 19.60 4.82
N SER A 4 -5.64 19.84 5.54
CA SER A 4 -5.88 19.27 6.87
C SER A 4 -6.07 17.75 6.83
N VAL A 5 -5.97 17.11 7.98
CA VAL A 5 -6.27 15.67 8.16
C VAL A 5 -7.65 15.33 7.59
N ARG A 6 -8.66 16.12 7.92
CA ARG A 6 -10.03 15.93 7.44
C ARG A 6 -10.13 16.03 5.92
N GLU A 7 -9.59 17.10 5.33
CA GLU A 7 -9.65 17.32 3.88
C GLU A 7 -8.92 16.21 3.12
N ASN A 8 -7.75 15.79 3.60
CA ASN A 8 -7.01 14.67 3.01
C ASN A 8 -7.79 13.36 3.07
N ALA A 9 -8.40 13.04 4.21
CA ALA A 9 -9.17 11.81 4.34
C ALA A 9 -10.45 11.82 3.49
N ALA A 10 -11.14 12.98 3.40
CA ALA A 10 -12.43 13.11 2.73
C ALA A 10 -12.36 13.18 1.20
N VAL A 11 -11.21 13.56 0.61
CA VAL A 11 -11.12 13.97 -0.80
C VAL A 11 -11.67 12.94 -1.80
N ASN A 12 -11.46 11.65 -1.57
CA ASN A 12 -11.93 10.58 -2.46
C ASN A 12 -13.39 10.17 -2.20
N ALA A 13 -14.01 10.67 -1.13
CA ALA A 13 -15.37 10.31 -0.73
C ALA A 13 -16.34 11.50 -0.78
N LEU A 14 -15.96 12.62 -1.40
CA LEU A 14 -16.76 13.84 -1.43
C LEU A 14 -18.19 13.62 -1.96
N ASN A 15 -18.34 12.80 -3.00
CA ASN A 15 -19.63 12.42 -3.57
C ASN A 15 -20.58 11.75 -2.55
N LYS A 16 -20.04 11.02 -1.58
CA LYS A 16 -20.80 10.35 -0.50
C LYS A 16 -21.12 11.30 0.66
N LEU A 17 -20.37 12.38 0.78
CA LEU A 17 -20.47 13.36 1.86
C LEU A 17 -21.38 14.53 1.53
N THR A 18 -21.90 14.58 0.30
CA THR A 18 -22.80 15.64 -0.16
C THR A 18 -24.24 15.44 0.37
N SER A 19 -24.93 16.57 0.51
CA SER A 19 -26.38 16.65 0.70
C SER A 19 -26.90 17.66 -0.33
N GLY A 20 -27.45 17.15 -1.46
CA GLY A 20 -27.70 17.96 -2.64
C GLY A 20 -26.40 18.41 -3.30
N ILE A 21 -26.25 19.71 -3.54
CA ILE A 21 -25.07 20.31 -4.16
C ILE A 21 -23.98 20.77 -3.16
N PHE A 22 -24.22 20.60 -1.87
CA PHE A 22 -23.30 21.02 -0.81
C PHE A 22 -22.72 19.82 -0.04
N VAL A 23 -21.47 19.95 0.41
CA VAL A 23 -20.86 18.99 1.34
C VAL A 23 -21.45 19.20 2.73
N SER A 24 -21.99 18.15 3.32
CA SER A 24 -22.52 18.17 4.69
C SER A 24 -21.36 18.05 5.69
N ARG A 25 -21.00 19.17 6.30
CA ARG A 25 -19.90 19.24 7.30
C ARG A 25 -20.05 18.22 8.44
N LYS A 26 -21.29 18.03 8.92
CA LYS A 26 -21.56 17.05 9.98
C LYS A 26 -21.34 15.62 9.52
N LYS A 27 -21.81 15.27 8.31
CA LYS A 27 -21.63 13.94 7.71
C LYS A 27 -20.15 13.68 7.44
N GLU A 28 -19.44 14.64 6.86
CA GLU A 28 -18.00 14.60 6.62
C GLU A 28 -17.23 14.32 7.92
N THR A 29 -17.45 15.15 8.96
CA THR A 29 -16.78 15.02 10.24
C THR A 29 -16.98 13.64 10.85
N ASN A 30 -18.22 13.15 10.91
CA ASN A 30 -18.51 11.85 11.52
C ASN A 30 -17.91 10.69 10.71
N THR A 31 -18.00 10.73 9.40
CA THR A 31 -17.48 9.67 8.50
C THR A 31 -15.95 9.61 8.56
N VAL A 32 -15.31 10.76 8.46
CA VAL A 32 -13.84 10.83 8.54
C VAL A 32 -13.35 10.40 9.92
N LEU A 33 -13.98 10.88 11.01
CA LEU A 33 -13.59 10.49 12.36
C LEU A 33 -13.68 8.98 12.58
N ALA A 34 -14.77 8.36 12.15
CA ALA A 34 -14.95 6.91 12.24
C ALA A 34 -13.87 6.15 11.44
N SER A 35 -13.53 6.61 10.24
CA SER A 35 -12.47 6.00 9.43
C SER A 35 -11.08 6.13 10.07
N LEU A 36 -10.73 7.31 10.54
CA LEU A 36 -9.44 7.55 11.22
C LEU A 36 -9.29 6.71 12.48
N GLN A 37 -10.37 6.57 13.26
CA GLN A 37 -10.40 5.73 14.46
C GLN A 37 -10.25 4.23 14.13
N SER A 38 -10.86 3.76 13.03
CA SER A 38 -10.82 2.34 12.63
C SER A 38 -9.41 1.82 12.33
N ILE A 39 -8.49 2.73 11.99
CA ILE A 39 -7.08 2.44 11.66
C ILE A 39 -6.10 3.13 12.61
N ASP A 40 -6.58 3.60 13.76
CA ASP A 40 -5.78 4.21 14.82
C ASP A 40 -4.84 5.33 14.34
N VAL A 41 -5.41 6.33 13.63
CA VAL A 41 -4.67 7.54 13.26
C VAL A 41 -4.51 8.44 14.47
N LYS A 42 -3.27 8.81 14.80
CA LYS A 42 -2.94 9.74 15.88
C LYS A 42 -2.71 11.14 15.29
N ALA A 43 -3.69 12.01 15.47
CA ALA A 43 -3.63 13.40 15.04
C ALA A 43 -4.10 14.32 16.20
N PRO A 44 -3.50 15.52 16.39
CA PRO A 44 -3.91 16.45 17.43
C PRO A 44 -5.36 16.94 17.24
N SER A 45 -5.76 17.13 16.00
CA SER A 45 -7.13 17.48 15.59
C SER A 45 -7.35 17.10 14.12
N MET A 46 -8.61 17.08 13.71
CA MET A 46 -8.95 16.87 12.28
C MET A 46 -8.62 18.08 11.39
N ASP A 47 -8.44 19.25 11.99
CA ASP A 47 -8.04 20.48 11.30
C ASP A 47 -6.53 20.70 11.30
N ALA A 48 -5.75 19.80 11.94
CA ALA A 48 -4.30 19.84 11.91
C ALA A 48 -3.78 19.60 10.48
N ASP A 49 -2.64 20.22 10.16
CA ASP A 49 -1.94 19.99 8.90
C ASP A 49 -1.36 18.57 8.86
N VAL A 50 -1.60 17.85 7.77
CA VAL A 50 -1.07 16.47 7.60
C VAL A 50 0.46 16.45 7.66
N SER A 51 1.14 17.47 7.18
CA SER A 51 2.60 17.55 7.20
C SER A 51 3.20 17.63 8.61
N ALA A 52 2.40 18.00 9.61
CA ALA A 52 2.82 18.03 11.01
C ALA A 52 2.78 16.64 11.69
N LEU A 53 2.24 15.63 11.03
CA LEU A 53 2.16 14.27 11.56
C LEU A 53 3.41 13.45 11.25
N SER A 54 3.64 12.38 12.04
CA SER A 54 4.65 11.38 11.71
C SER A 54 4.35 10.68 10.38
N GLY A 55 5.38 10.22 9.67
CA GLY A 55 5.23 9.52 8.39
C GLY A 55 4.22 8.37 8.44
N GLY A 56 4.23 7.57 9.51
CA GLY A 56 3.26 6.49 9.70
C GLY A 56 1.81 6.99 9.82
N ASN A 57 1.55 8.11 10.50
CA ASN A 57 0.21 8.69 10.55
C ASN A 57 -0.20 9.33 9.22
N GLN A 58 0.73 9.96 8.50
CA GLN A 58 0.48 10.45 7.14
C GLN A 58 0.07 9.29 6.21
N GLN A 59 0.79 8.16 6.26
CA GLN A 59 0.48 6.97 5.47
C GLN A 59 -0.89 6.37 5.83
N LYS A 60 -1.24 6.31 7.11
CA LYS A 60 -2.57 5.89 7.55
C LYS A 60 -3.68 6.81 7.02
N ILE A 61 -3.45 8.12 6.92
CA ILE A 61 -4.44 9.05 6.30
C ILE A 61 -4.62 8.75 4.82
N VAL A 62 -3.55 8.43 4.08
CA VAL A 62 -3.64 8.00 2.67
C VAL A 62 -4.46 6.71 2.56
N MET A 63 -4.27 5.75 3.47
CA MET A 63 -5.08 4.53 3.52
C MET A 63 -6.54 4.82 3.86
N SER A 64 -6.82 5.65 4.87
CA SER A 64 -8.18 6.10 5.22
C SER A 64 -8.91 6.70 4.02
N ARG A 65 -8.24 7.58 3.28
CA ARG A 65 -8.75 8.18 2.05
C ARG A 65 -9.15 7.13 1.02
N SER A 66 -8.33 6.11 0.84
CA SER A 66 -8.61 5.02 -0.10
C SER A 66 -9.78 4.15 0.38
N LEU A 67 -9.82 3.81 1.66
CA LEU A 67 -10.89 3.00 2.25
C LEU A 67 -12.25 3.70 2.22
N LEU A 68 -12.31 5.00 2.44
CA LEU A 68 -13.54 5.81 2.39
C LEU A 68 -14.19 5.83 0.99
N SER A 69 -13.44 5.54 -0.06
CA SER A 69 -13.99 5.38 -1.40
C SER A 69 -14.72 4.06 -1.63
N GLU A 70 -14.69 3.12 -0.65
CA GLU A 70 -15.24 1.77 -0.75
C GLU A 70 -14.68 1.01 -1.97
N PRO A 71 -13.37 0.80 -2.03
CA PRO A 71 -12.73 0.20 -3.18
C PRO A 71 -13.09 -1.29 -3.30
N ILE A 72 -13.13 -1.79 -4.53
CA ILE A 72 -13.26 -3.22 -4.83
C ILE A 72 -11.91 -3.93 -4.88
N LEU A 73 -10.81 -3.18 -4.92
CA LEU A 73 -9.43 -3.60 -4.95
C LEU A 73 -8.56 -2.48 -4.40
N ILE A 74 -7.54 -2.81 -3.61
CA ILE A 74 -6.49 -1.87 -3.20
C ILE A 74 -5.18 -2.26 -3.87
N ILE A 75 -4.48 -1.28 -4.43
CA ILE A 75 -3.10 -1.41 -4.89
C ILE A 75 -2.25 -0.51 -3.99
N ALA A 76 -1.38 -1.12 -3.20
CA ALA A 76 -0.46 -0.46 -2.30
C ALA A 76 0.95 -0.51 -2.91
N ASP A 77 1.45 0.64 -3.35
CA ASP A 77 2.77 0.79 -3.96
C ASP A 77 3.73 1.35 -2.91
N GLU A 78 4.77 0.57 -2.56
CA GLU A 78 5.75 0.88 -1.51
C GLU A 78 5.10 1.41 -0.22
N PRO A 79 4.13 0.67 0.39
CA PRO A 79 3.24 1.22 1.41
C PRO A 79 3.95 1.62 2.71
N THR A 80 5.17 1.16 2.95
CA THR A 80 5.94 1.48 4.15
C THR A 80 7.23 2.25 3.86
N GLN A 81 7.39 2.77 2.64
CA GLN A 81 8.56 3.56 2.29
C GLN A 81 8.62 4.84 3.16
N GLY A 82 9.79 5.08 3.78
CA GLY A 82 9.99 6.25 4.63
C GLY A 82 9.28 6.21 5.99
N VAL A 83 8.72 5.06 6.36
CA VAL A 83 8.02 4.83 7.63
C VAL A 83 8.95 4.11 8.63
N ASP A 84 8.88 4.49 9.91
CA ASP A 84 9.63 3.82 10.97
C ASP A 84 9.14 2.38 11.21
N VAL A 85 10.01 1.55 11.82
CA VAL A 85 9.76 0.10 12.00
C VAL A 85 8.46 -0.17 12.79
N GLY A 86 8.15 0.65 13.80
CA GLY A 86 6.95 0.47 14.61
C GLY A 86 5.68 0.72 13.81
N ALA A 87 5.67 1.79 13.01
CA ALA A 87 4.53 2.15 12.19
C ALA A 87 4.34 1.21 10.98
N ARG A 88 5.41 0.54 10.46
CA ARG A 88 5.29 -0.49 9.43
C ARG A 88 4.37 -1.63 9.86
N ALA A 89 4.57 -2.15 11.08
CA ALA A 89 3.74 -3.24 11.61
C ALA A 89 2.25 -2.85 11.72
N GLU A 90 1.96 -1.58 12.00
CA GLU A 90 0.59 -1.07 12.04
C GLU A 90 -0.01 -1.00 10.63
N ILE A 91 0.76 -0.59 9.62
CA ILE A 91 0.33 -0.57 8.21
C ILE A 91 0.02 -1.99 7.73
N TYR A 92 0.87 -2.99 8.04
CA TYR A 92 0.62 -4.39 7.69
C TYR A 92 -0.68 -4.91 8.29
N LYS A 93 -0.95 -4.60 9.56
CA LYS A 93 -2.22 -4.97 10.21
C LYS A 93 -3.43 -4.36 9.51
N ILE A 94 -3.33 -3.12 9.03
CA ILE A 94 -4.41 -2.46 8.30
C ILE A 94 -4.64 -3.18 6.97
N LEU A 95 -3.58 -3.45 6.18
CA LEU A 95 -3.69 -4.14 4.89
C LEU A 95 -4.26 -5.56 5.06
N ARG A 96 -3.81 -6.31 6.08
CA ARG A 96 -4.38 -7.63 6.40
C ARG A 96 -5.85 -7.54 6.76
N LYS A 97 -6.24 -6.62 7.64
CA LYS A 97 -7.65 -6.42 8.03
C LYS A 97 -8.54 -6.09 6.83
N VAL A 98 -8.02 -5.32 5.88
CA VAL A 98 -8.73 -5.00 4.62
C VAL A 98 -8.92 -6.27 3.78
N ALA A 99 -7.87 -7.07 3.61
CA ALA A 99 -7.96 -8.34 2.87
C ALA A 99 -8.94 -9.32 3.53
N GLU A 100 -8.91 -9.44 4.86
CA GLU A 100 -9.85 -10.25 5.66
C GLU A 100 -11.31 -9.79 5.53
N SER A 101 -11.54 -8.51 5.24
CA SER A 101 -12.89 -7.98 4.97
C SER A 101 -13.42 -8.34 3.58
N GLY A 102 -12.63 -9.05 2.76
CA GLY A 102 -13.00 -9.49 1.42
C GLY A 102 -12.58 -8.53 0.30
N ILE A 103 -11.81 -7.47 0.59
CA ILE A 103 -11.26 -6.56 -0.42
C ILE A 103 -9.86 -7.06 -0.80
N PRO A 104 -9.64 -7.52 -2.05
CA PRO A 104 -8.31 -7.92 -2.50
C PRO A 104 -7.28 -6.79 -2.36
N VAL A 105 -6.06 -7.15 -1.97
CA VAL A 105 -4.95 -6.19 -1.82
C VAL A 105 -3.77 -6.67 -2.65
N ILE A 106 -3.28 -5.82 -3.55
CA ILE A 106 -2.03 -6.02 -4.27
C ILE A 106 -0.99 -5.10 -3.63
N VAL A 107 0.12 -5.68 -3.17
CA VAL A 107 1.25 -4.93 -2.63
C VAL A 107 2.40 -4.98 -3.62
N ASN A 108 2.88 -3.83 -4.05
CA ASN A 108 4.15 -3.69 -4.77
C ASN A 108 5.19 -3.17 -3.79
N SER A 109 6.28 -3.90 -3.60
CA SER A 109 7.35 -3.50 -2.69
C SER A 109 8.69 -4.04 -3.17
N SER A 110 9.74 -3.25 -2.97
CA SER A 110 11.14 -3.64 -3.13
C SER A 110 11.71 -4.30 -1.86
N ASP A 111 11.02 -4.19 -0.72
CA ASP A 111 11.42 -4.81 0.55
C ASP A 111 10.89 -6.25 0.63
N THR A 112 11.77 -7.22 0.36
CA THR A 112 11.41 -8.65 0.39
C THR A 112 10.91 -9.13 1.75
N LYS A 113 11.37 -8.53 2.85
CA LYS A 113 10.90 -8.87 4.21
C LYS A 113 9.47 -8.39 4.44
N GLU A 114 9.08 -7.27 3.84
CA GLU A 114 7.71 -6.81 3.84
C GLU A 114 6.79 -7.84 3.17
N LEU A 115 7.17 -8.32 1.99
CA LEU A 115 6.38 -9.29 1.22
C LEU A 115 6.28 -10.64 1.95
N GLU A 116 7.39 -11.13 2.54
CA GLU A 116 7.43 -12.37 3.33
C GLU A 116 6.47 -12.32 4.52
N GLY A 117 6.38 -11.17 5.21
CA GLY A 117 5.52 -11.02 6.38
C GLY A 117 4.05 -10.69 6.08
N LEU A 118 3.75 -10.24 4.85
CA LEU A 118 2.45 -9.64 4.53
C LEU A 118 1.64 -10.45 3.51
N CYS A 119 2.27 -11.10 2.53
CA CYS A 119 1.57 -11.64 1.37
C CYS A 119 1.25 -13.13 1.49
N ASP A 120 0.14 -13.57 0.91
CA ASP A 120 -0.23 -14.99 0.77
C ASP A 120 0.34 -15.59 -0.52
N ARG A 121 0.64 -14.73 -1.51
CA ARG A 121 1.26 -15.07 -2.80
C ARG A 121 2.14 -13.92 -3.27
N VAL A 122 3.29 -14.24 -3.82
CA VAL A 122 4.23 -13.26 -4.39
C VAL A 122 4.57 -13.61 -5.83
N TYR A 123 4.42 -12.63 -6.71
CA TYR A 123 4.93 -12.70 -8.08
C TYR A 123 6.26 -11.97 -8.15
N VAL A 124 7.34 -12.70 -8.38
CA VAL A 124 8.66 -12.09 -8.59
C VAL A 124 8.75 -11.62 -10.03
N MET A 125 8.99 -10.34 -10.20
CA MET A 125 9.10 -9.72 -11.52
C MET A 125 10.55 -9.35 -11.82
N SER A 126 10.98 -9.60 -13.05
CA SER A 126 12.27 -9.17 -13.57
C SER A 126 12.12 -8.73 -15.01
N ARG A 127 12.61 -7.54 -15.34
CA ARG A 127 12.61 -6.98 -16.72
C ARG A 127 11.22 -7.03 -17.38
N GLY A 128 10.15 -6.74 -16.65
CA GLY A 128 8.78 -6.72 -17.15
C GLY A 128 8.09 -8.09 -17.28
N HIS A 129 8.72 -9.18 -16.81
CA HIS A 129 8.16 -10.53 -16.83
C HIS A 129 8.03 -11.09 -15.42
N ILE A 130 6.98 -11.89 -15.17
CA ILE A 130 6.87 -12.72 -13.98
C ILE A 130 7.81 -13.91 -14.18
N VAL A 131 8.81 -14.02 -13.31
CA VAL A 131 9.85 -15.06 -13.39
C VAL A 131 9.64 -16.17 -12.35
N SER A 132 8.84 -15.92 -11.32
CA SER A 132 8.48 -16.92 -10.31
C SER A 132 7.17 -16.52 -9.63
N THR A 133 6.44 -17.53 -9.14
CA THR A 133 5.30 -17.38 -8.23
C THR A 133 5.60 -18.18 -6.98
N LEU A 134 5.52 -17.52 -5.83
CA LEU A 134 5.76 -18.12 -4.52
C LEU A 134 4.48 -18.04 -3.67
N GLU A 135 4.18 -19.11 -2.91
CA GLU A 135 2.99 -19.19 -2.06
C GLU A 135 3.33 -19.82 -0.70
N GLY A 136 2.62 -19.40 0.35
CA GLY A 136 2.76 -19.95 1.70
C GLY A 136 4.20 -19.93 2.21
N ASP A 137 4.71 -21.07 2.67
CA ASP A 137 6.06 -21.23 3.24
C ASP A 137 7.20 -21.01 2.20
N ASP A 138 6.86 -20.96 0.93
CA ASP A 138 7.84 -20.64 -0.13
C ASP A 138 8.13 -19.16 -0.24
N ILE A 139 7.33 -18.29 0.36
CA ILE A 139 7.56 -16.85 0.38
C ILE A 139 8.69 -16.53 1.37
N THR A 140 9.92 -16.55 0.89
CA THR A 140 11.11 -16.22 1.67
C THR A 140 11.99 -15.23 0.92
N GLU A 141 12.67 -14.33 1.65
CA GLU A 141 13.63 -13.39 1.07
C GLU A 141 14.61 -14.11 0.13
N THR A 142 15.17 -15.24 0.57
CA THR A 142 16.14 -16.03 -0.20
C THR A 142 15.59 -16.48 -1.55
N LYS A 143 14.35 -17.02 -1.59
CA LYS A 143 13.72 -17.49 -2.83
C LYS A 143 13.35 -16.34 -3.76
N MET A 144 12.85 -15.25 -3.24
CA MET A 144 12.52 -14.04 -4.02
C MET A 144 13.77 -13.47 -4.70
N VAL A 145 14.85 -13.28 -3.93
CA VAL A 145 16.12 -12.77 -4.46
C VAL A 145 16.74 -13.73 -5.47
N ALA A 146 16.76 -15.04 -5.17
CA ALA A 146 17.27 -16.05 -6.09
C ALA A 146 16.52 -16.06 -7.42
N ALA A 147 15.18 -15.97 -7.40
CA ALA A 147 14.36 -15.92 -8.62
C ALA A 147 14.65 -14.67 -9.46
N ALA A 148 14.75 -13.50 -8.81
CA ALA A 148 15.03 -12.24 -9.49
C ALA A 148 16.43 -12.24 -10.16
N VAL A 149 17.46 -12.78 -9.49
CA VAL A 149 18.84 -12.82 -10.00
C VAL A 149 19.05 -13.90 -11.06
N SER A 150 18.45 -15.09 -10.90
CA SER A 150 18.59 -16.21 -11.85
C SER A 150 18.07 -15.87 -13.24
N SER A 151 16.97 -15.12 -13.32
CA SER A 151 16.41 -14.63 -14.59
C SER A 151 17.34 -13.66 -15.33
N THR A 152 18.22 -12.97 -14.61
CA THR A 152 19.21 -12.06 -15.20
C THR A 152 20.35 -12.82 -15.87
N LYS A 153 20.77 -13.98 -15.34
CA LYS A 153 21.86 -14.79 -15.89
C LYS A 153 21.49 -15.52 -17.18
N LEU A 154 20.27 -16.04 -17.28
CA LEU A 154 19.81 -16.82 -18.44
C LEU A 154 19.81 -16.00 -19.74
N LYS A 155 19.37 -14.75 -19.72
CA LYS A 155 19.34 -13.89 -20.91
C LYS A 155 20.70 -13.36 -21.31
N THR A 156 21.61 -13.10 -20.39
CA THR A 156 22.98 -12.67 -20.72
C THR A 156 23.75 -13.78 -21.47
N THR A 157 23.44 -15.04 -21.18
CA THR A 157 24.03 -16.19 -21.89
C THR A 157 23.45 -16.33 -23.31
N GLU A 158 22.16 -16.06 -23.51
CA GLU A 158 21.52 -16.10 -24.83
C GLU A 158 21.97 -14.93 -25.73
N GLU A 159 22.09 -13.71 -25.20
CA GLU A 159 22.58 -12.54 -25.95
C GLU A 159 24.04 -12.71 -26.37
N ASN A 160 24.90 -13.24 -25.50
CA ASN A 160 26.30 -13.53 -25.84
C ASN A 160 26.44 -14.65 -26.87
N ALA A 161 25.56 -15.66 -26.83
CA ALA A 161 25.57 -16.76 -27.80
C ALA A 161 25.10 -16.36 -29.23
N ILE A 162 24.35 -15.25 -29.35
CA ILE A 162 23.92 -14.69 -30.63
C ILE A 162 25.03 -13.83 -31.24
N THR A 163 25.76 -13.07 -30.40
CA THR A 163 26.83 -12.16 -30.86
C THR A 163 28.11 -12.91 -31.31
N GLU A 164 28.33 -14.15 -30.84
CA GLU A 164 29.46 -15.00 -31.28
C GLU A 164 29.20 -15.75 -32.63
N LYS A 165 28.02 -15.60 -33.22
CA LYS A 165 27.63 -16.27 -34.47
C LYS A 165 27.51 -15.33 -35.67
N GLU A 166 27.81 -14.04 -35.51
CA GLU A 166 27.99 -13.06 -36.58
C GLU A 166 29.50 -12.79 -36.85
#